data_d68a0b72b20db87dc09a65c04c0cb8fd
#
_entry.id   d68a0b72b20db87dc09a65c04c0cb8fd
#
_cell.length_a   1.000
_cell.length_b   1.000
_cell.length_c   1.000
_cell.angle_alpha   90.00
_cell.angle_beta   90.00
_cell.angle_gamma   90.00
#
_symmetry.space_group_name_H-M   'P 1'
#
loop_
_entity.id
_entity.type
_entity.pdbx_description
1 polymer ?
#
loop_
_entity_poly.entity_id
_entity_poly.type
_entity_poly.pdbx_seq_one_letter_code
_entity_poly.pdbx_strand_id
1 'polypeptide(L)'
;MNTNDYRLTAPPVLRDFLVYHETIQGHSRKTVDEYYLDLRNFFRYMKQIRDPDLADKSLDEISIMDVDLEFVGSIKLSDIYSYMTYLSRDRVRFQNSSHSDYGLNAASRARKIATIRSFYNYLTNKAHLLRENPVKDIDAPKLKKELPRYLTLEQSKDLLSAVDGKNQERDYAILTLFLNCGLRISELVGLNLQDIQDETMRILGKGNKVRILYLNDACQAALNRYLAVRRPITGRDANALFLSSQNERISRSTVHAMVKKRLLEAGLDATQYSSHKLRHTAATLMLQNGVDVRAVQ
;
A
#
# COMPACT_ATOMS: atom_id res chain seq x y z
N MET A 1 3.52 0.40 24.42
CA MET A 1 2.41 1.22 23.89
C MET A 1 2.71 1.57 22.44
N ASN A 2 1.76 1.45 21.55
CA ASN A 2 2.00 1.77 20.13
C ASN A 2 2.05 3.31 19.99
N THR A 3 3.24 3.86 19.83
CA THR A 3 3.51 5.32 19.73
C THR A 3 2.81 6.01 18.55
N ASN A 4 2.08 5.25 17.73
CA ASN A 4 1.32 5.72 16.57
C ASN A 4 -0.21 5.67 16.77
N ASP A 5 -0.70 5.42 17.97
CA ASP A 5 -2.15 5.51 18.22
C ASP A 5 -2.57 6.99 18.27
N TYR A 6 -3.21 7.46 17.21
CA TYR A 6 -3.66 8.85 17.09
C TYR A 6 -4.57 9.29 18.23
N ARG A 7 -5.31 8.38 18.86
CA ARG A 7 -6.20 8.67 19.98
C ARG A 7 -5.47 9.21 21.19
N LEU A 8 -4.19 8.84 21.34
CA LEU A 8 -3.33 9.26 22.45
C LEU A 8 -2.36 10.38 22.07
N THR A 9 -2.02 10.50 20.80
CA THR A 9 -0.90 11.32 20.32
C THR A 9 -1.30 12.43 19.34
N ALA A 10 -2.59 12.51 18.97
CA ALA A 10 -3.11 13.59 18.14
C ALA A 10 -3.75 14.70 18.99
N PRO A 11 -3.54 15.97 18.63
CA PRO A 11 -4.26 17.09 19.24
C PRO A 11 -5.77 17.02 18.92
N PRO A 12 -6.64 17.67 19.72
CA PRO A 12 -8.09 17.57 19.55
C PRO A 12 -8.57 17.85 18.12
N VAL A 13 -8.12 18.93 17.50
CA VAL A 13 -8.52 19.33 16.14
C VAL A 13 -8.20 18.24 15.09
N LEU A 14 -7.10 17.53 15.25
CA LEU A 14 -6.72 16.44 14.36
C LEU A 14 -7.46 15.15 14.71
N ARG A 15 -7.68 14.89 15.98
CA ARG A 15 -8.40 13.71 16.46
C ARG A 15 -9.84 13.67 15.94
N ASP A 16 -10.54 14.78 15.97
CA ASP A 16 -11.92 14.88 15.48
C ASP A 16 -12.00 14.56 13.98
N PHE A 17 -11.07 15.06 13.18
CA PHE A 17 -10.96 14.72 11.77
C PHE A 17 -10.74 13.21 11.56
N LEU A 18 -9.84 12.60 12.32
CA LEU A 18 -9.52 11.17 12.18
C LEU A 18 -10.70 10.30 12.62
N VAL A 19 -11.36 10.64 13.72
CA VAL A 19 -12.59 9.98 14.17
C VAL A 19 -13.70 10.10 13.13
N TYR A 20 -13.91 11.28 12.54
CA TYR A 20 -14.88 11.47 11.46
C TYR A 20 -14.60 10.52 10.28
N HIS A 21 -13.36 10.40 9.87
CA HIS A 21 -12.99 9.51 8.76
C HIS A 21 -13.12 8.02 9.12
N GLU A 22 -12.81 7.64 10.35
CA GLU A 22 -12.93 6.26 10.81
C GLU A 22 -14.39 5.84 10.99
N THR A 23 -15.18 6.65 11.71
CA THR A 23 -16.50 6.26 12.17
C THR A 23 -17.64 6.66 11.24
N ILE A 24 -17.55 7.85 10.61
CA ILE A 24 -18.62 8.37 9.74
C ILE A 24 -18.36 8.02 8.28
N GLN A 25 -17.11 8.19 7.80
CA GLN A 25 -16.77 7.87 6.42
C GLN A 25 -16.44 6.39 6.20
N GLY A 26 -16.30 5.60 7.28
CA GLY A 26 -16.01 4.17 7.19
C GLY A 26 -14.65 3.83 6.58
N HIS A 27 -13.69 4.74 6.66
CA HIS A 27 -12.34 4.47 6.17
C HIS A 27 -11.66 3.38 7.00
N SER A 28 -10.83 2.58 6.35
CA SER A 28 -10.07 1.55 7.05
C SER A 28 -9.09 2.20 8.04
N ARG A 29 -8.85 1.51 9.17
CA ARG A 29 -7.87 1.94 10.17
C ARG A 29 -6.53 2.32 9.54
N LYS A 30 -6.05 1.53 8.57
CA LYS A 30 -4.82 1.84 7.85
C LYS A 30 -4.86 3.18 7.13
N THR A 31 -5.99 3.53 6.51
CA THR A 31 -6.16 4.83 5.83
C THR A 31 -6.11 5.97 6.83
N VAL A 32 -6.75 5.80 7.98
CA VAL A 32 -6.75 6.80 9.06
C VAL A 32 -5.36 6.97 9.66
N ASP A 33 -4.64 5.87 9.89
CA ASP A 33 -3.24 5.89 10.35
C ASP A 33 -2.33 6.65 9.36
N GLU A 34 -2.51 6.45 8.05
CA GLU A 34 -1.77 7.19 7.02
C GLU A 34 -2.10 8.68 7.03
N TYR A 35 -3.38 9.06 7.22
CA TYR A 35 -3.78 10.46 7.40
C TYR A 35 -3.11 11.07 8.62
N TYR A 36 -3.12 10.37 9.74
CA TYR A 36 -2.45 10.81 10.95
C TYR A 36 -0.95 11.05 10.72
N LEU A 37 -0.25 10.09 10.13
CA LEU A 37 1.18 10.20 9.88
C LEU A 37 1.52 11.37 8.92
N ASP A 38 0.70 11.60 7.91
CA ASP A 38 0.90 12.70 6.97
C ASP A 38 0.71 14.06 7.65
N LEU A 39 -0.37 14.23 8.43
CA LEU A 39 -0.67 15.48 9.12
C LEU A 39 0.27 15.72 10.31
N ARG A 40 0.68 14.67 11.02
CA ARG A 40 1.72 14.78 12.05
C ARG A 40 3.01 15.35 11.48
N ASN A 41 3.49 14.81 10.36
CA ASN A 41 4.69 15.30 9.71
C ASN A 41 4.53 16.73 9.19
N PHE A 42 3.34 17.06 8.68
CA PHE A 42 3.03 18.42 8.23
C PHE A 42 3.08 19.42 9.38
N PHE A 43 2.42 19.15 10.50
CA PHE A 43 2.42 20.08 11.65
C PHE A 43 3.78 20.16 12.33
N ARG A 44 4.54 19.09 12.40
CA ARG A 44 5.91 19.11 12.88
C ARG A 44 6.80 20.06 12.07
N TYR A 45 6.71 19.98 10.75
CA TYR A 45 7.40 20.90 9.86
C TYR A 45 6.93 22.34 10.04
N MET A 46 5.61 22.58 10.13
CA MET A 46 5.07 23.93 10.36
C MET A 46 5.55 24.54 11.66
N LYS A 47 5.66 23.76 12.73
CA LYS A 47 6.24 24.19 14.00
C LYS A 47 7.72 24.52 13.86
N GLN A 48 8.48 23.63 13.22
CA GLN A 48 9.92 23.81 13.03
C GLN A 48 10.28 25.10 12.32
N ILE A 49 9.57 25.46 11.24
CA ILE A 49 9.86 26.69 10.48
C ILE A 49 9.40 27.98 11.16
N ARG A 50 8.55 27.89 12.19
CA ARG A 50 7.97 29.04 12.88
C ARG A 50 8.56 29.31 14.25
N ASP A 51 9.17 28.29 14.84
CA ASP A 51 9.76 28.34 16.18
C ASP A 51 11.27 28.16 16.07
N PRO A 52 12.07 29.22 16.31
CA PRO A 52 13.52 29.16 16.27
C PRO A 52 14.13 28.10 17.23
N ASP A 53 13.46 27.83 18.37
CA ASP A 53 13.93 26.84 19.35
C ASP A 53 13.76 25.39 18.86
N LEU A 54 13.03 25.21 17.79
CA LEU A 54 12.82 23.90 17.13
C LEU A 54 13.62 23.74 15.83
N ALA A 55 14.33 24.77 15.36
CA ALA A 55 14.99 24.76 14.06
C ALA A 55 16.01 23.61 13.89
N ASP A 56 16.77 23.32 14.95
CA ASP A 56 17.81 22.29 14.96
C ASP A 56 17.31 20.90 15.41
N LYS A 57 16.04 20.79 15.84
CA LYS A 57 15.49 19.50 16.28
C LYS A 57 15.09 18.63 15.10
N SER A 58 15.29 17.32 15.25
CA SER A 58 14.69 16.36 14.32
C SER A 58 13.16 16.49 14.33
N LEU A 59 12.52 16.40 13.15
CA LEU A 59 11.04 16.42 13.07
C LEU A 59 10.39 15.37 13.97
N ASP A 60 11.04 14.23 14.18
CA ASP A 60 10.49 13.16 15.01
C ASP A 60 10.45 13.50 16.51
N GLU A 61 11.25 14.48 16.97
CA GLU A 61 11.28 14.96 18.34
C GLU A 61 10.24 16.06 18.63
N ILE A 62 9.67 16.66 17.58
CA ILE A 62 8.71 17.75 17.73
C ILE A 62 7.33 17.21 18.08
N SER A 63 6.80 17.61 19.24
CA SER A 63 5.42 17.31 19.63
C SER A 63 4.43 18.16 18.84
N ILE A 64 3.26 17.57 18.53
CA ILE A 64 2.13 18.27 17.90
C ILE A 64 0.92 18.42 18.84
N MET A 65 1.06 18.02 20.11
CA MET A 65 -0.06 17.97 21.06
C MET A 65 -0.65 19.34 21.38
N ASP A 66 0.13 20.38 21.21
CA ASP A 66 -0.23 21.79 21.39
C ASP A 66 -0.77 22.47 20.12
N VAL A 67 -0.89 21.74 19.02
CA VAL A 67 -1.50 22.27 17.78
C VAL A 67 -3.00 22.45 18.00
N ASP A 68 -3.43 23.69 17.99
CA ASP A 68 -4.81 24.11 18.15
C ASP A 68 -5.40 24.68 16.86
N LEU A 69 -6.64 25.13 16.94
CA LEU A 69 -7.35 25.71 15.80
C LEU A 69 -6.74 27.05 15.33
N GLU A 70 -6.20 27.84 16.24
CA GLU A 70 -5.54 29.12 15.93
C GLU A 70 -4.26 28.85 15.11
N PHE A 71 -3.44 27.92 15.57
CA PHE A 71 -2.25 27.48 14.82
C PHE A 71 -2.60 26.99 13.43
N VAL A 72 -3.62 26.10 13.32
CA VAL A 72 -4.06 25.54 12.03
C VAL A 72 -4.59 26.65 11.11
N GLY A 73 -5.37 27.58 11.64
CA GLY A 73 -5.94 28.71 10.90
C GLY A 73 -4.90 29.75 10.46
N SER A 74 -3.77 29.83 11.15
CA SER A 74 -2.67 30.74 10.80
C SER A 74 -1.80 30.29 9.63
N ILE A 75 -1.92 29.02 9.21
CA ILE A 75 -1.15 28.45 8.10
C ILE A 75 -1.61 29.03 6.76
N LYS A 76 -0.67 29.57 5.99
CA LYS A 76 -0.91 30.18 4.69
C LYS A 76 -0.50 29.26 3.54
N LEU A 77 -0.95 29.58 2.34
CA LEU A 77 -0.57 28.86 1.13
C LEU A 77 0.97 28.82 0.91
N SER A 78 1.67 29.93 1.26
CA SER A 78 3.13 30.01 1.21
C SER A 78 3.83 28.95 2.07
N ASP A 79 3.28 28.70 3.26
CA ASP A 79 3.84 27.70 4.19
C ASP A 79 3.72 26.29 3.60
N ILE A 80 2.60 26.04 2.91
CA ILE A 80 2.37 24.76 2.25
C ILE A 80 3.32 24.57 1.06
N TYR A 81 3.62 25.62 0.30
CA TYR A 81 4.65 25.57 -0.74
C TYR A 81 6.03 25.30 -0.15
N SER A 82 6.38 25.87 1.00
CA SER A 82 7.61 25.58 1.72
C SER A 82 7.68 24.11 2.13
N TYR A 83 6.58 23.56 2.66
CA TYR A 83 6.49 22.13 2.96
C TYR A 83 6.66 21.25 1.71
N MET A 84 6.08 21.62 0.60
CA MET A 84 6.21 20.89 -0.66
C MET A 84 7.64 20.93 -1.18
N THR A 85 8.34 22.03 -1.00
CA THR A 85 9.78 22.17 -1.33
C THR A 85 10.61 21.24 -0.46
N TYR A 86 10.40 21.27 0.85
CA TYR A 86 11.03 20.34 1.78
C TYR A 86 10.79 18.87 1.39
N LEU A 87 9.55 18.48 1.12
CA LEU A 87 9.22 17.12 0.67
C LEU A 87 9.89 16.73 -0.64
N SER A 88 10.17 17.71 -1.50
CA SER A 88 10.74 17.50 -2.83
C SER A 88 12.26 17.37 -2.82
N ARG A 89 12.95 18.05 -1.91
CA ARG A 89 14.40 18.23 -1.97
C ARG A 89 15.13 17.75 -0.73
N ASP A 90 14.59 18.04 0.47
CA ASP A 90 15.36 17.97 1.70
C ASP A 90 15.01 16.75 2.57
N ARG A 91 13.81 16.17 2.37
CA ARG A 91 13.37 15.03 3.17
C ARG A 91 14.20 13.79 2.88
N VAL A 92 14.86 13.26 3.90
CA VAL A 92 15.59 11.98 3.84
C VAL A 92 14.61 10.83 3.64
N ARG A 93 14.83 9.98 2.63
CA ARG A 93 13.95 8.82 2.31
C ARG A 93 14.26 7.58 3.13
N PHE A 94 15.53 7.34 3.43
CA PHE A 94 15.99 6.14 4.13
C PHE A 94 17.03 6.55 5.16
N GLN A 95 16.61 6.84 6.37
CA GLN A 95 17.51 7.25 7.46
C GLN A 95 18.54 6.17 7.86
N ASN A 96 18.28 4.89 7.52
CA ASN A 96 19.11 3.74 7.92
C ASN A 96 19.79 3.05 6.73
N SER A 97 19.86 3.65 5.55
CA SER A 97 20.58 3.08 4.42
C SER A 97 21.93 3.78 4.21
N SER A 98 22.91 3.04 3.73
CA SER A 98 24.23 3.58 3.36
C SER A 98 24.19 4.62 2.21
N HIS A 99 23.05 4.80 1.58
CA HIS A 99 22.79 5.80 0.54
C HIS A 99 21.58 6.63 0.95
N SER A 100 21.82 7.86 1.42
CA SER A 100 20.78 8.85 1.69
C SER A 100 20.20 9.34 0.36
N ASP A 101 18.98 8.88 0.05
CA ASP A 101 18.21 9.40 -1.08
C ASP A 101 17.27 10.50 -0.58
N TYR A 102 17.28 11.65 -1.22
CA TYR A 102 16.55 12.84 -0.78
C TYR A 102 15.31 13.07 -1.66
N GLY A 103 14.30 13.65 -1.06
CA GLY A 103 13.07 14.05 -1.74
C GLY A 103 12.11 12.90 -2.04
N LEU A 104 10.83 13.17 -1.95
CA LEU A 104 9.75 12.24 -2.31
C LEU A 104 9.40 12.36 -3.79
N ASN A 105 9.00 11.24 -4.41
CA ASN A 105 8.45 11.25 -5.75
C ASN A 105 7.12 12.02 -5.84
N ALA A 106 6.71 12.40 -7.05
CA ALA A 106 5.50 13.19 -7.29
C ALA A 106 4.23 12.52 -6.73
N ALA A 107 4.10 11.18 -6.82
CA ALA A 107 2.93 10.46 -6.32
C ALA A 107 2.82 10.53 -4.79
N SER A 108 3.93 10.36 -4.08
CA SER A 108 3.96 10.49 -2.62
C SER A 108 3.64 11.92 -2.16
N ARG A 109 4.15 12.93 -2.87
CA ARG A 109 3.81 14.34 -2.59
C ARG A 109 2.34 14.63 -2.86
N ALA A 110 1.79 14.14 -3.99
CA ALA A 110 0.37 14.30 -4.32
C ALA A 110 -0.53 13.69 -3.26
N ARG A 111 -0.18 12.51 -2.72
CA ARG A 111 -0.93 11.87 -1.63
C ARG A 111 -0.95 12.75 -0.38
N LYS A 112 0.20 13.30 0.02
CA LYS A 112 0.30 14.17 1.21
C LYS A 112 -0.52 15.46 1.05
N ILE A 113 -0.48 16.08 -0.12
CA ILE A 113 -1.36 17.22 -0.44
C ILE A 113 -2.84 16.83 -0.37
N ALA A 114 -3.22 15.66 -0.88
CA ALA A 114 -4.60 15.18 -0.78
C ALA A 114 -5.06 15.03 0.67
N THR A 115 -4.19 14.54 1.56
CA THR A 115 -4.48 14.45 3.00
C THR A 115 -4.66 15.83 3.62
N ILE A 116 -3.78 16.79 3.34
CA ILE A 116 -3.89 18.18 3.84
C ILE A 116 -5.18 18.84 3.32
N ARG A 117 -5.52 18.66 2.04
CA ARG A 117 -6.79 19.13 1.47
C ARG A 117 -8.00 18.52 2.18
N SER A 118 -7.98 17.21 2.44
CA SER A 118 -9.06 16.53 3.14
C SER A 118 -9.27 17.10 4.54
N PHE A 119 -8.17 17.39 5.26
CA PHE A 119 -8.21 17.98 6.58
C PHE A 119 -8.81 19.39 6.58
N TYR A 120 -8.31 20.28 5.73
CA TYR A 120 -8.85 21.65 5.65
C TYR A 120 -10.29 21.68 5.12
N ASN A 121 -10.65 20.82 4.17
CA ASN A 121 -12.04 20.67 3.72
C ASN A 121 -12.96 20.19 4.85
N TYR A 122 -12.49 19.30 5.73
CA TYR A 122 -13.25 18.92 6.92
C TYR A 122 -13.47 20.13 7.83
N LEU A 123 -12.42 20.88 8.15
CA LEU A 123 -12.52 22.02 9.07
C LEU A 123 -13.41 23.17 8.52
N THR A 124 -13.40 23.41 7.21
CA THR A 124 -14.19 24.48 6.60
C THR A 124 -15.62 24.05 6.26
N ASN A 125 -15.79 22.88 5.63
CA ASN A 125 -17.05 22.50 4.99
C ASN A 125 -17.88 21.49 5.81
N LYS A 126 -17.32 20.88 6.85
CA LYS A 126 -18.01 19.89 7.70
C LYS A 126 -18.11 20.35 9.16
N ALA A 127 -16.97 20.68 9.76
CA ALA A 127 -16.93 21.15 11.14
C ALA A 127 -17.23 22.66 11.28
N HIS A 128 -17.13 23.44 10.21
CA HIS A 128 -17.34 24.90 10.17
C HIS A 128 -16.49 25.66 11.21
N LEU A 129 -15.28 25.14 11.48
CA LEU A 129 -14.34 25.71 12.45
C LEU A 129 -13.44 26.79 11.82
N LEU A 130 -13.21 26.71 10.50
CA LEU A 130 -12.44 27.71 9.74
C LEU A 130 -13.34 28.38 8.69
N ARG A 131 -13.15 29.70 8.50
CA ARG A 131 -13.85 30.46 7.46
C ARG A 131 -13.25 30.26 6.07
N GLU A 132 -11.94 30.13 6.00
CA GLU A 132 -11.19 30.03 4.75
C GLU A 132 -10.37 28.75 4.70
N ASN A 133 -10.21 28.21 3.50
CA ASN A 133 -9.40 27.04 3.23
C ASN A 133 -8.11 27.44 2.51
N PRO A 134 -6.94 27.44 3.16
CA PRO A 134 -5.68 27.89 2.57
C PRO A 134 -5.18 26.98 1.43
N VAL A 135 -5.76 25.79 1.29
CA VAL A 135 -5.38 24.79 0.26
C VAL A 135 -6.43 24.64 -0.85
N LYS A 136 -7.43 25.53 -0.89
CA LYS A 136 -8.54 25.43 -1.86
C LYS A 136 -8.02 25.35 -3.30
N ASP A 137 -7.07 26.21 -3.63
CA ASP A 137 -6.59 26.43 -5.00
C ASP A 137 -5.19 25.80 -5.24
N ILE A 138 -4.71 24.94 -4.33
CA ILE A 138 -3.41 24.31 -4.52
C ILE A 138 -3.48 23.22 -5.60
N ASP A 139 -2.60 23.28 -6.58
CA ASP A 139 -2.47 22.22 -7.57
C ASP A 139 -1.74 20.98 -7.01
N ALA A 140 -2.24 19.81 -7.36
CA ALA A 140 -1.51 18.58 -7.08
C ALA A 140 -0.30 18.46 -8.02
N PRO A 141 0.85 17.93 -7.53
CA PRO A 141 1.99 17.65 -8.41
C PRO A 141 1.57 16.84 -9.63
N LYS A 142 1.97 17.27 -10.82
CA LYS A 142 1.68 16.54 -12.06
C LYS A 142 2.36 15.19 -12.03
N LEU A 143 1.59 14.13 -12.17
CA LEU A 143 2.11 12.76 -12.28
C LEU A 143 2.46 12.49 -13.74
N LYS A 144 3.68 12.04 -14.01
CA LYS A 144 4.01 11.46 -15.32
C LYS A 144 3.19 10.17 -15.48
N LYS A 145 2.34 10.14 -16.49
CA LYS A 145 1.65 8.92 -16.90
C LYS A 145 2.66 8.03 -17.62
N GLU A 146 3.20 7.06 -16.93
CA GLU A 146 3.96 5.98 -17.56
C GLU A 146 2.98 4.95 -18.10
N LEU A 147 3.29 4.41 -19.29
CA LEU A 147 2.54 3.28 -19.83
C LEU A 147 2.67 2.10 -18.86
N PRO A 148 1.55 1.42 -18.54
CA PRO A 148 1.59 0.24 -17.69
C PRO A 148 2.56 -0.80 -18.26
N ARG A 149 3.57 -1.19 -17.49
CA ARG A 149 4.47 -2.28 -17.87
C ARG A 149 3.88 -3.59 -17.38
N TYR A 150 3.82 -4.57 -18.27
CA TYR A 150 3.34 -5.92 -18.00
C TYR A 150 4.26 -6.93 -18.72
N LEU A 151 4.25 -8.17 -18.26
CA LEU A 151 5.00 -9.25 -18.90
C LEU A 151 4.28 -9.71 -20.17
N THR A 152 5.03 -10.01 -21.23
CA THR A 152 4.48 -10.75 -22.37
C THR A 152 4.09 -12.17 -21.96
N LEU A 153 3.39 -12.87 -22.85
CA LEU A 153 3.03 -14.27 -22.60
C LEU A 153 4.30 -15.14 -22.46
N GLU A 154 5.30 -14.94 -23.34
CA GLU A 154 6.59 -15.62 -23.27
C GLU A 154 7.30 -15.33 -21.95
N GLN A 155 7.46 -14.05 -21.58
CA GLN A 155 8.07 -13.70 -20.30
C GLN A 155 7.34 -14.29 -19.10
N SER A 156 6.01 -14.43 -19.18
CA SER A 156 5.22 -15.06 -18.12
C SER A 156 5.49 -16.58 -18.04
N LYS A 157 5.69 -17.24 -19.18
CA LYS A 157 6.10 -18.66 -19.24
C LYS A 157 7.53 -18.84 -18.73
N ASP A 158 8.46 -17.97 -19.13
CA ASP A 158 9.86 -18.00 -18.66
C ASP A 158 9.93 -17.84 -17.15
N LEU A 159 9.13 -16.91 -16.57
CA LEU A 159 9.04 -16.72 -15.13
C LEU A 159 8.56 -17.98 -14.41
N LEU A 160 7.56 -18.68 -14.96
CA LEU A 160 7.08 -19.94 -14.36
C LEU A 160 8.09 -21.08 -14.51
N SER A 161 8.80 -21.15 -15.64
CA SER A 161 9.80 -22.17 -15.93
C SER A 161 11.07 -22.03 -15.10
N ALA A 162 11.40 -20.81 -14.68
CA ALA A 162 12.56 -20.51 -13.84
C ALA A 162 12.36 -20.85 -12.35
N VAL A 163 11.18 -21.36 -11.97
CA VAL A 163 10.90 -21.68 -10.56
C VAL A 163 11.55 -23.01 -10.19
N ASP A 164 12.54 -22.95 -9.29
CA ASP A 164 13.28 -24.11 -8.81
C ASP A 164 13.57 -24.04 -7.30
N GLY A 165 14.05 -25.16 -6.72
CA GLY A 165 14.53 -25.30 -5.37
C GLY A 165 13.45 -25.68 -4.33
N LYS A 166 13.83 -25.64 -3.04
CA LYS A 166 13.07 -26.21 -1.91
C LYS A 166 11.59 -25.82 -1.84
N ASN A 167 11.22 -24.60 -2.27
CA ASN A 167 9.86 -24.08 -2.20
C ASN A 167 9.20 -23.97 -3.58
N GLN A 168 9.70 -24.71 -4.57
CA GLN A 168 9.28 -24.58 -5.97
C GLN A 168 7.76 -24.72 -6.13
N GLU A 169 7.13 -25.72 -5.53
CA GLU A 169 5.69 -25.97 -5.71
C GLU A 169 4.84 -24.81 -5.14
N ARG A 170 5.24 -24.25 -4.00
CA ARG A 170 4.60 -23.09 -3.41
C ARG A 170 4.76 -21.85 -4.30
N ASP A 171 6.00 -21.56 -4.70
CA ASP A 171 6.34 -20.37 -5.46
C ASP A 171 5.67 -20.42 -6.86
N TYR A 172 5.67 -21.60 -7.48
CA TYR A 172 4.97 -21.85 -8.75
C TYR A 172 3.46 -21.63 -8.61
N ALA A 173 2.82 -22.16 -7.58
CA ALA A 173 1.38 -21.95 -7.35
C ALA A 173 1.06 -20.47 -7.12
N ILE A 174 1.88 -19.75 -6.34
CA ILE A 174 1.68 -18.32 -6.11
C ILE A 174 1.79 -17.52 -7.41
N LEU A 175 2.81 -17.77 -8.23
CA LEU A 175 3.01 -17.08 -9.50
C LEU A 175 1.90 -17.39 -10.50
N THR A 176 1.48 -18.66 -10.58
CA THR A 176 0.36 -19.10 -11.42
C THR A 176 -0.92 -18.39 -11.04
N LEU A 177 -1.24 -18.26 -9.76
CA LEU A 177 -2.41 -17.50 -9.30
C LEU A 177 -2.31 -16.00 -9.59
N PHE A 178 -1.13 -15.40 -9.47
CA PHE A 178 -0.96 -13.99 -9.86
C PHE A 178 -1.22 -13.77 -11.35
N LEU A 179 -0.69 -14.66 -12.20
CA LEU A 179 -0.76 -14.51 -13.66
C LEU A 179 -2.11 -14.93 -14.25
N ASN A 180 -2.84 -15.83 -13.61
CA ASN A 180 -4.15 -16.30 -14.11
C ASN A 180 -5.33 -15.66 -13.39
N CYS A 181 -5.26 -15.45 -12.08
CA CYS A 181 -6.39 -14.93 -11.31
C CYS A 181 -6.25 -13.43 -10.99
N GLY A 182 -5.10 -12.84 -11.25
CA GLY A 182 -4.86 -11.42 -11.02
C GLY A 182 -5.08 -10.98 -9.56
N LEU A 183 -4.72 -11.80 -8.58
CA LEU A 183 -4.93 -11.53 -7.16
C LEU A 183 -4.14 -10.32 -6.68
N ARG A 184 -4.68 -9.57 -5.70
CA ARG A 184 -3.87 -8.66 -4.89
C ARG A 184 -3.02 -9.47 -3.92
N ILE A 185 -1.80 -9.01 -3.62
CA ILE A 185 -0.93 -9.72 -2.66
C ILE A 185 -1.59 -9.91 -1.28
N SER A 186 -2.41 -8.94 -0.84
CA SER A 186 -3.17 -9.07 0.41
C SER A 186 -4.25 -10.15 0.36
N GLU A 187 -4.85 -10.35 -0.79
CA GLU A 187 -5.83 -11.41 -1.02
C GLU A 187 -5.12 -12.77 -1.00
N LEU A 188 -4.01 -12.91 -1.72
CA LEU A 188 -3.22 -14.14 -1.79
C LEU A 188 -2.72 -14.60 -0.41
N VAL A 189 -2.09 -13.72 0.38
CA VAL A 189 -1.57 -14.10 1.71
C VAL A 189 -2.69 -14.37 2.73
N GLY A 190 -3.90 -13.83 2.47
CA GLY A 190 -5.07 -14.04 3.30
C GLY A 190 -5.81 -15.36 3.04
N LEU A 191 -5.50 -16.07 1.94
CA LEU A 191 -6.19 -17.30 1.58
C LEU A 191 -6.03 -18.39 2.66
N ASN A 192 -7.10 -19.12 2.87
CA ASN A 192 -7.17 -20.30 3.72
C ASN A 192 -7.43 -21.55 2.89
N LEU A 193 -7.16 -22.73 3.45
CA LEU A 193 -7.45 -24.01 2.79
C LEU A 193 -8.92 -24.12 2.38
N GLN A 194 -9.82 -23.72 3.26
CA GLN A 194 -11.27 -23.76 3.02
C GLN A 194 -11.79 -22.76 1.96
N ASP A 195 -10.93 -21.81 1.53
CA ASP A 195 -11.30 -20.86 0.47
C ASP A 195 -11.15 -21.47 -0.93
N ILE A 196 -10.52 -22.66 -1.02
CA ILE A 196 -10.45 -23.45 -2.25
C ILE A 196 -11.49 -24.56 -2.18
N GLN A 197 -12.42 -24.58 -3.13
CA GLN A 197 -13.48 -25.58 -3.23
C GLN A 197 -13.61 -26.00 -4.70
N ASP A 198 -13.24 -27.25 -4.98
CA ASP A 198 -13.25 -27.79 -6.35
C ASP A 198 -12.55 -26.84 -7.34
N GLU A 199 -13.32 -26.34 -8.30
CA GLU A 199 -12.84 -25.42 -9.35
C GLU A 199 -12.99 -23.95 -8.97
N THR A 200 -13.26 -23.62 -7.70
CA THR A 200 -13.51 -22.25 -7.27
C THR A 200 -12.62 -21.80 -6.12
N MET A 201 -12.37 -20.52 -6.08
CA MET A 201 -11.61 -19.86 -5.02
C MET A 201 -12.38 -18.64 -4.49
N ARG A 202 -12.66 -18.65 -3.21
CA ARG A 202 -13.32 -17.55 -2.50
C ARG A 202 -12.30 -16.49 -2.09
N ILE A 203 -12.48 -15.25 -2.54
CA ILE A 203 -11.58 -14.14 -2.25
C ILE A 203 -12.29 -13.09 -1.40
N LEU A 204 -11.66 -12.71 -0.30
CA LEU A 204 -12.08 -11.58 0.52
C LEU A 204 -11.36 -10.30 0.04
N GLY A 205 -12.10 -9.42 -0.61
CA GLY A 205 -11.60 -8.17 -1.17
C GLY A 205 -11.65 -6.98 -0.21
N LYS A 206 -11.36 -5.79 -0.73
CA LYS A 206 -11.46 -4.53 0.02
C LYS A 206 -12.90 -4.29 0.49
N GLY A 207 -13.05 -3.85 1.75
CA GLY A 207 -14.38 -3.58 2.34
C GLY A 207 -15.16 -4.85 2.67
N ASN A 208 -14.49 -5.96 2.94
CA ASN A 208 -15.08 -7.26 3.30
C ASN A 208 -15.99 -7.87 2.21
N LYS A 209 -15.85 -7.41 0.95
CA LYS A 209 -16.61 -7.95 -0.18
C LYS A 209 -16.02 -9.29 -0.61
N VAL A 210 -16.86 -10.31 -0.64
CA VAL A 210 -16.50 -11.65 -1.10
C VAL A 210 -16.76 -11.73 -2.60
N ARG A 211 -15.81 -12.32 -3.34
CA ARG A 211 -16.01 -12.75 -4.73
C ARG A 211 -15.50 -14.17 -4.92
N ILE A 212 -16.11 -14.88 -5.87
CA ILE A 212 -15.70 -16.21 -6.27
C ILE A 212 -14.97 -16.10 -7.60
N LEU A 213 -13.81 -16.75 -7.69
CA LEU A 213 -13.06 -16.92 -8.93
C LEU A 213 -13.07 -18.37 -9.34
N TYR A 214 -13.27 -18.63 -10.64
CA TYR A 214 -13.09 -19.95 -11.22
C TYR A 214 -11.61 -20.20 -11.51
N LEU A 215 -11.13 -21.35 -11.13
CA LEU A 215 -9.74 -21.79 -11.33
C LEU A 215 -9.67 -22.59 -12.63
N ASN A 216 -8.84 -22.14 -13.56
CA ASN A 216 -8.52 -22.93 -14.74
C ASN A 216 -7.62 -24.15 -14.38
N ASP A 217 -7.47 -25.07 -15.31
CA ASP A 217 -6.70 -26.31 -15.11
C ASP A 217 -5.26 -26.03 -14.61
N ALA A 218 -4.63 -24.97 -15.13
CA ALA A 218 -3.26 -24.58 -14.70
C ALA A 218 -3.21 -24.18 -13.23
N CYS A 219 -4.22 -23.41 -12.75
CA CYS A 219 -4.31 -23.03 -11.34
C CYS A 219 -4.62 -24.24 -10.45
N GLN A 220 -5.53 -25.09 -10.86
CA GLN A 220 -5.89 -26.32 -10.13
C GLN A 220 -4.68 -27.25 -10.02
N ALA A 221 -4.00 -27.52 -11.14
CA ALA A 221 -2.80 -28.35 -11.16
C ALA A 221 -1.67 -27.80 -10.26
N ALA A 222 -1.43 -26.48 -10.32
CA ALA A 222 -0.42 -25.84 -9.49
C ALA A 222 -0.76 -25.90 -8.00
N LEU A 223 -2.01 -25.67 -7.63
CA LEU A 223 -2.48 -25.80 -6.25
C LEU A 223 -2.41 -27.21 -5.74
N ASN A 224 -2.83 -28.20 -6.52
CA ASN A 224 -2.78 -29.61 -6.14
C ASN A 224 -1.34 -30.09 -5.91
N ARG A 225 -0.39 -29.71 -6.77
CA ARG A 225 1.04 -29.98 -6.58
C ARG A 225 1.56 -29.37 -5.28
N TYR A 226 1.23 -28.13 -5.00
CA TYR A 226 1.62 -27.48 -3.74
C TYR A 226 0.98 -28.16 -2.52
N LEU A 227 -0.31 -28.45 -2.56
CA LEU A 227 -1.03 -29.08 -1.46
C LEU A 227 -0.49 -30.49 -1.13
N ALA A 228 -0.01 -31.23 -2.12
CA ALA A 228 0.62 -32.54 -1.91
C ALA A 228 1.92 -32.46 -1.08
N VAL A 229 2.64 -31.34 -1.14
CA VAL A 229 3.89 -31.14 -0.38
C VAL A 229 3.73 -30.22 0.82
N ARG A 230 2.57 -29.55 0.95
CA ARG A 230 2.27 -28.65 2.06
C ARG A 230 2.10 -29.43 3.36
N ARG A 231 2.98 -29.18 4.32
CA ARG A 231 2.90 -29.83 5.64
C ARG A 231 1.72 -29.27 6.43
N PRO A 232 0.94 -30.12 7.10
CA PRO A 232 -0.03 -29.67 8.09
C PRO A 232 0.68 -28.92 9.21
N ILE A 233 0.10 -27.83 9.66
CA ILE A 233 0.58 -27.08 10.83
C ILE A 233 -0.56 -26.91 11.83
N THR A 234 -0.22 -26.68 13.09
CA THR A 234 -1.15 -26.43 14.18
C THR A 234 -1.10 -24.97 14.63
N GLY A 235 -2.08 -24.53 15.41
CA GLY A 235 -2.12 -23.20 15.98
C GLY A 235 -2.84 -22.18 15.10
N ARG A 236 -2.50 -20.90 15.28
CA ARG A 236 -3.22 -19.75 14.69
C ARG A 236 -3.30 -19.80 13.17
N ASP A 237 -2.26 -20.30 12.52
CA ASP A 237 -2.15 -20.29 11.06
C ASP A 237 -2.49 -21.64 10.42
N ALA A 238 -3.08 -22.58 11.18
CA ALA A 238 -3.42 -23.94 10.73
C ALA A 238 -4.16 -23.95 9.38
N ASN A 239 -5.05 -23.01 9.18
CA ASN A 239 -5.86 -22.89 7.97
C ASN A 239 -5.21 -22.07 6.84
N ALA A 240 -4.03 -21.47 7.04
CA ALA A 240 -3.39 -20.67 6.00
C ALA A 240 -3.09 -21.53 4.76
N LEU A 241 -3.49 -21.08 3.57
CA LEU A 241 -3.18 -21.82 2.33
C LEU A 241 -1.68 -21.82 2.09
N PHE A 242 -1.04 -20.66 2.03
CA PHE A 242 0.40 -20.54 1.76
C PHE A 242 1.21 -20.33 3.03
N LEU A 243 2.26 -21.13 3.17
CA LEU A 243 3.16 -21.12 4.32
C LEU A 243 4.54 -20.55 3.96
N SER A 244 5.14 -19.88 4.92
CA SER A 244 6.55 -19.50 4.90
C SER A 244 7.46 -20.72 5.16
N SER A 245 8.78 -20.52 5.03
CA SER A 245 9.76 -21.55 5.43
C SER A 245 9.77 -21.88 6.93
N GLN A 246 9.19 -20.98 7.76
CA GLN A 246 9.01 -21.16 9.21
C GLN A 246 7.67 -21.85 9.57
N ASN A 247 6.92 -22.34 8.58
CA ASN A 247 5.59 -22.93 8.76
C ASN A 247 4.55 -21.98 9.39
N GLU A 248 4.66 -20.70 9.10
CA GLU A 248 3.66 -19.68 9.44
C GLU A 248 2.96 -19.21 8.17
N ARG A 249 1.82 -18.52 8.31
CA ARG A 249 1.18 -17.86 7.17
C ARG A 249 2.19 -16.97 6.44
N ILE A 250 2.31 -17.15 5.12
CA ILE A 250 3.25 -16.34 4.32
C ILE A 250 2.96 -14.86 4.44
N SER A 251 4.00 -14.05 4.65
CA SER A 251 3.87 -12.60 4.74
C SER A 251 3.92 -11.94 3.36
N ARG A 252 3.39 -10.71 3.26
CA ARG A 252 3.50 -9.91 2.03
C ARG A 252 4.95 -9.64 1.65
N SER A 253 5.81 -9.36 2.64
CA SER A 253 7.25 -9.14 2.43
C SER A 253 7.93 -10.37 1.86
N THR A 254 7.60 -11.57 2.38
CA THR A 254 8.12 -12.85 1.86
C THR A 254 7.69 -13.07 0.40
N VAL A 255 6.42 -12.81 0.07
CA VAL A 255 5.93 -12.94 -1.31
C VAL A 255 6.61 -11.92 -2.24
N HIS A 256 6.79 -10.67 -1.80
CA HIS A 256 7.52 -9.67 -2.59
C HIS A 256 8.97 -10.09 -2.85
N ALA A 257 9.68 -10.56 -1.82
CA ALA A 257 11.06 -11.05 -1.95
C ALA A 257 11.13 -12.26 -2.90
N MET A 258 10.20 -13.20 -2.77
CA MET A 258 10.09 -14.38 -3.64
C MET A 258 9.86 -13.95 -5.10
N VAL A 259 8.88 -13.11 -5.39
CA VAL A 259 8.59 -12.62 -6.75
C VAL A 259 9.82 -11.94 -7.35
N LYS A 260 10.49 -11.07 -6.58
CA LYS A 260 11.72 -10.40 -7.02
C LYS A 260 12.82 -11.40 -7.37
N LYS A 261 13.02 -12.42 -6.53
CA LYS A 261 13.99 -13.48 -6.75
C LYS A 261 13.69 -14.23 -8.05
N ARG A 262 12.43 -14.69 -8.25
CA ARG A 262 12.03 -15.45 -9.43
C ARG A 262 12.11 -14.64 -10.73
N LEU A 263 11.81 -13.35 -10.68
CA LEU A 263 12.04 -12.47 -11.84
C LEU A 263 13.51 -12.40 -12.24
N LEU A 264 14.43 -12.28 -11.28
CA LEU A 264 15.87 -12.27 -11.56
C LEU A 264 16.35 -13.62 -12.13
N GLU A 265 15.88 -14.75 -11.59
CA GLU A 265 16.19 -16.08 -12.07
C GLU A 265 15.69 -16.31 -13.51
N ALA A 266 14.56 -15.71 -13.87
CA ALA A 266 14.02 -15.69 -15.24
C ALA A 266 14.72 -14.69 -16.17
N GLY A 267 15.77 -13.99 -15.73
CA GLY A 267 16.45 -12.95 -16.53
C GLY A 267 15.62 -11.66 -16.74
N LEU A 268 14.59 -11.45 -15.92
CA LEU A 268 13.72 -10.28 -16.01
C LEU A 268 14.15 -9.18 -15.03
N ASP A 269 13.94 -7.92 -15.43
CA ASP A 269 14.29 -6.76 -14.60
C ASP A 269 13.34 -6.62 -13.39
N ALA A 270 13.78 -7.11 -12.23
CA ALA A 270 13.01 -7.06 -10.99
C ALA A 270 12.80 -5.63 -10.42
N THR A 271 13.39 -4.58 -11.02
CA THR A 271 13.09 -3.18 -10.66
C THR A 271 11.84 -2.69 -11.37
N GLN A 272 11.54 -3.25 -12.54
CA GLN A 272 10.38 -2.89 -13.35
C GLN A 272 9.13 -3.68 -13.02
N TYR A 273 9.28 -4.92 -12.50
CA TYR A 273 8.17 -5.83 -12.22
C TYR A 273 8.03 -6.11 -10.72
N SER A 274 6.80 -6.36 -10.30
CA SER A 274 6.45 -6.66 -8.91
C SER A 274 5.17 -7.50 -8.88
N SER A 275 4.78 -8.02 -7.73
CA SER A 275 3.49 -8.73 -7.58
C SER A 275 2.28 -7.92 -8.07
N HIS A 276 2.32 -6.59 -7.93
CA HIS A 276 1.27 -5.72 -8.47
C HIS A 276 1.30 -5.66 -10.00
N LYS A 277 2.49 -5.67 -10.60
CA LYS A 277 2.65 -5.72 -12.06
C LYS A 277 2.25 -7.07 -12.64
N LEU A 278 2.46 -8.19 -11.92
CA LEU A 278 1.92 -9.50 -12.32
C LEU A 278 0.40 -9.51 -12.40
N ARG A 279 -0.30 -8.83 -11.47
CA ARG A 279 -1.74 -8.62 -11.57
C ARG A 279 -2.13 -7.81 -12.80
N HIS A 280 -1.38 -6.76 -13.14
CA HIS A 280 -1.59 -6.00 -14.39
C HIS A 280 -1.35 -6.87 -15.62
N THR A 281 -0.34 -7.73 -15.58
CA THR A 281 -0.07 -8.71 -16.63
C THR A 281 -1.28 -9.62 -16.85
N ALA A 282 -1.82 -10.22 -15.80
CA ALA A 282 -3.01 -11.05 -15.89
C ALA A 282 -4.19 -10.31 -16.56
N ALA A 283 -4.51 -9.12 -16.08
CA ALA A 283 -5.59 -8.30 -16.62
C ALA A 283 -5.37 -7.96 -18.11
N THR A 284 -4.15 -7.58 -18.50
CA THR A 284 -3.81 -7.23 -19.88
C THR A 284 -3.88 -8.43 -20.81
N LEU A 285 -3.32 -9.57 -20.39
CA LEU A 285 -3.36 -10.81 -21.19
C LEU A 285 -4.80 -11.32 -21.37
N MET A 286 -5.64 -11.23 -20.33
CA MET A 286 -7.08 -11.57 -20.42
C MET A 286 -7.79 -10.69 -21.45
N LEU A 287 -7.58 -9.37 -21.40
CA LEU A 287 -8.18 -8.42 -22.34
C LEU A 287 -7.71 -8.67 -23.79
N GLN A 288 -6.41 -8.94 -23.99
CA GLN A 288 -5.85 -9.26 -25.30
C GLN A 288 -6.44 -10.56 -25.89
N ASN A 289 -6.88 -11.49 -25.03
CA ASN A 289 -7.53 -12.72 -25.43
C ASN A 289 -9.08 -12.62 -25.46
N GLY A 290 -9.62 -11.41 -25.48
CA GLY A 290 -11.05 -11.16 -25.71
C GLY A 290 -11.96 -11.29 -24.47
N VAL A 291 -11.41 -11.36 -23.28
CA VAL A 291 -12.20 -11.33 -22.03
C VAL A 291 -12.81 -9.94 -21.84
N ASP A 292 -14.10 -9.87 -21.54
CA ASP A 292 -14.79 -8.60 -21.30
C ASP A 292 -14.15 -7.80 -20.16
N VAL A 293 -13.99 -6.49 -20.36
CA VAL A 293 -13.42 -5.57 -19.36
C VAL A 293 -14.15 -5.65 -18.01
N ARG A 294 -15.47 -5.87 -18.03
CA ARG A 294 -16.29 -6.00 -16.83
C ARG A 294 -15.97 -7.26 -16.02
N ALA A 295 -15.51 -8.32 -16.69
CA ALA A 295 -15.11 -9.57 -16.03
C ALA A 295 -13.71 -9.46 -15.40
N VAL A 296 -12.89 -8.52 -15.85
CA VAL A 296 -11.51 -8.30 -15.35
C VAL A 296 -11.46 -7.32 -14.16
N GLN A 297 -12.49 -6.53 -13.90
CA GLN A 297 -12.57 -5.57 -12.78
C GLN A 297 -12.93 -6.26 -11.46
#